data_6c477baa8409a50092ce8593ba92ef82
#
_entry.id   6c477baa8409a50092ce8593ba92ef82
#
_cell.length_a   1.000
_cell.length_b   1.000
_cell.length_c   1.000
_cell.angle_alpha   90.00
_cell.angle_beta   90.00
_cell.angle_gamma   90.00
#
_symmetry.space_group_name_H-M   'P 1'
#
loop_
_entity.id
_entity.type
_entity.pdbx_description
1 polymer ?
#
loop_
_entity_poly.entity_id
_entity_poly.type
_entity_poly.pdbx_seq_one_letter_code
_entity_poly.pdbx_strand_id
1 'polypeptide(L)'
;DVPEIKFHMEHPLMKRIVELKERNYADYGQYDYAPKDYEDAQENYDSLLEITGDINANIIGPNSEDVDAEGPHCENGRVRYASKTYENLDATIKAGLCGMTMPRRYGGLNLPNVVYTAANEIIAEGDAGFENIWSLQDCIETLYEFGDEDQRKRYIPRVCAGETMSMDLTEPDAGSDLQSVMLKATFDEKENCWRLNGVKR
;
A
#
# COMPACT_ATOMS: atom_id res chain seq x y z
N ASP A 1 -20.95 -4.24 -5.63
CA ASP A 1 -21.43 -3.10 -6.41
C ASP A 1 -21.70 -1.93 -5.46
N VAL A 2 -20.71 -1.05 -5.23
CA VAL A 2 -20.77 0.08 -4.28
C VAL A 2 -20.99 1.36 -5.08
N PRO A 3 -22.21 1.95 -5.05
CA PRO A 3 -22.55 3.12 -5.86
C PRO A 3 -21.65 4.34 -5.59
N GLU A 4 -21.19 4.50 -4.35
CA GLU A 4 -20.32 5.59 -3.92
C GLU A 4 -18.94 5.48 -4.59
N ILE A 5 -18.37 4.29 -4.66
CA ILE A 5 -17.09 4.05 -5.37
C ILE A 5 -17.26 4.34 -6.86
N LYS A 6 -18.34 3.86 -7.49
CA LYS A 6 -18.63 4.15 -8.89
C LYS A 6 -18.77 5.65 -9.17
N PHE A 7 -19.44 6.39 -8.28
CA PHE A 7 -19.55 7.83 -8.40
C PHE A 7 -18.16 8.52 -8.50
N HIS A 8 -17.19 8.08 -7.72
CA HIS A 8 -15.82 8.62 -7.78
C HIS A 8 -15.08 8.16 -9.03
N MET A 9 -15.26 6.90 -9.44
CA MET A 9 -14.62 6.35 -10.63
C MET A 9 -15.14 6.95 -11.94
N GLU A 10 -16.40 7.40 -11.97
CA GLU A 10 -17.04 8.06 -13.11
C GLU A 10 -16.88 9.61 -13.10
N HIS A 11 -16.12 10.15 -12.15
CA HIS A 11 -15.93 11.59 -12.03
C HIS A 11 -15.31 12.18 -13.31
N PRO A 12 -15.79 13.35 -13.80
CA PRO A 12 -15.31 13.95 -15.07
C PRO A 12 -13.80 14.17 -15.16
N LEU A 13 -13.11 14.29 -14.01
CA LEU A 13 -11.65 14.45 -13.98
C LEU A 13 -10.88 13.12 -14.07
N MET A 14 -11.55 11.95 -13.96
CA MET A 14 -10.86 10.66 -13.96
C MET A 14 -10.04 10.45 -15.23
N LYS A 15 -10.58 10.78 -16.39
CA LYS A 15 -9.82 10.68 -17.64
C LYS A 15 -8.50 11.45 -17.56
N ARG A 16 -8.53 12.67 -17.05
CA ARG A 16 -7.32 13.50 -16.92
C ARG A 16 -6.35 12.93 -15.89
N ILE A 17 -6.84 12.41 -14.77
CA ILE A 17 -6.02 11.75 -13.73
C ILE A 17 -5.30 10.54 -14.33
N VAL A 18 -6.03 9.68 -15.05
CA VAL A 18 -5.49 8.48 -15.69
C VAL A 18 -4.44 8.83 -16.75
N GLU A 19 -4.74 9.77 -17.65
CA GLU A 19 -3.79 10.25 -18.68
C GLU A 19 -2.47 10.75 -18.06
N LEU A 20 -2.55 11.48 -16.94
CA LEU A 20 -1.36 11.96 -16.24
C LEU A 20 -0.60 10.80 -15.57
N LYS A 21 -1.29 9.93 -14.85
CA LYS A 21 -0.66 8.77 -14.17
C LYS A 21 -0.04 7.80 -15.17
N GLU A 22 -0.73 7.52 -16.26
CA GLU A 22 -0.27 6.63 -17.34
C GLU A 22 0.70 7.34 -18.32
N ARG A 23 1.00 8.62 -18.12
CA ARG A 23 1.89 9.40 -18.99
C ARG A 23 1.46 9.31 -20.45
N ASN A 24 0.14 9.46 -20.70
CA ASN A 24 -0.51 9.21 -21.97
C ASN A 24 -0.21 7.79 -22.50
N TYR A 25 -0.34 6.78 -21.63
CA TYR A 25 -0.20 5.34 -21.93
C TYR A 25 1.19 4.95 -22.47
N ALA A 26 2.23 5.63 -21.98
CA ALA A 26 3.61 5.44 -22.45
C ALA A 26 4.18 4.03 -22.15
N ASP A 27 3.58 3.29 -21.24
CA ASP A 27 3.99 1.93 -20.87
C ASP A 27 3.33 0.83 -21.75
N TYR A 28 2.35 1.21 -22.58
CA TYR A 28 1.66 0.27 -23.47
C TYR A 28 2.65 -0.46 -24.40
N GLY A 29 2.52 -1.77 -24.47
CA GLY A 29 3.42 -2.65 -25.25
C GLY A 29 4.77 -2.92 -24.59
N GLN A 30 5.08 -2.29 -23.44
CA GLN A 30 6.26 -2.61 -22.62
C GLN A 30 5.91 -3.57 -21.49
N TYR A 31 4.68 -3.48 -20.96
CA TYR A 31 4.15 -4.33 -19.90
C TYR A 31 2.79 -4.86 -20.34
N ASP A 32 2.57 -6.17 -20.21
CA ASP A 32 1.35 -6.84 -20.68
C ASP A 32 0.06 -6.32 -20.04
N TYR A 33 0.17 -5.76 -18.82
CA TYR A 33 -0.95 -5.20 -18.05
C TYR A 33 -1.04 -3.67 -18.13
N ALA A 34 -0.24 -3.02 -18.98
CA ALA A 34 -0.32 -1.57 -19.16
C ALA A 34 -1.46 -1.23 -20.13
N PRO A 35 -2.38 -0.32 -19.76
CA PRO A 35 -3.51 0.03 -20.60
C PRO A 35 -3.07 0.78 -21.87
N LYS A 36 -3.81 0.56 -22.95
CA LYS A 36 -3.58 1.24 -24.23
C LYS A 36 -4.24 2.61 -24.32
N ASP A 37 -5.35 2.78 -23.63
CA ASP A 37 -6.19 3.98 -23.62
C ASP A 37 -6.99 4.09 -22.31
N TYR A 38 -7.86 5.11 -22.21
CA TYR A 38 -8.65 5.36 -21.01
C TYR A 38 -9.69 4.28 -20.75
N GLU A 39 -10.34 3.82 -21.79
CA GLU A 39 -11.38 2.78 -21.71
C GLU A 39 -10.78 1.47 -21.17
N ASP A 40 -9.64 1.06 -21.70
CA ASP A 40 -8.90 -0.12 -21.24
C ASP A 40 -8.39 0.04 -19.79
N ALA A 41 -7.96 1.25 -19.40
CA ALA A 41 -7.59 1.54 -18.02
C ALA A 41 -8.78 1.40 -17.06
N GLN A 42 -9.99 1.88 -17.45
CA GLN A 42 -11.19 1.73 -16.63
C GLN A 42 -11.59 0.26 -16.48
N GLU A 43 -11.58 -0.54 -17.54
CA GLU A 43 -11.85 -1.98 -17.48
C GLU A 43 -10.88 -2.70 -16.52
N ASN A 44 -9.59 -2.34 -16.55
CA ASN A 44 -8.58 -2.88 -15.65
C ASN A 44 -8.85 -2.49 -14.19
N TYR A 45 -9.26 -1.24 -13.94
CA TYR A 45 -9.57 -0.76 -12.57
C TYR A 45 -10.82 -1.42 -12.03
N ASP A 46 -11.88 -1.55 -12.82
CA ASP A 46 -13.11 -2.23 -12.44
C ASP A 46 -12.83 -3.70 -12.08
N SER A 47 -12.07 -4.40 -12.92
CA SER A 47 -11.67 -5.79 -12.66
C SER A 47 -10.84 -5.93 -11.38
N LEU A 48 -9.94 -4.99 -11.11
CA LEU A 48 -9.13 -4.97 -9.88
C LEU A 48 -10.01 -4.74 -8.65
N LEU A 49 -10.95 -3.81 -8.71
CA LEU A 49 -11.87 -3.54 -7.60
C LEU A 49 -12.83 -4.71 -7.36
N GLU A 50 -13.27 -5.41 -8.41
CA GLU A 50 -14.05 -6.65 -8.29
C GLU A 50 -13.24 -7.75 -7.59
N ILE A 51 -11.99 -7.99 -7.99
CA ILE A 51 -11.09 -8.95 -7.32
C ILE A 51 -10.88 -8.58 -5.85
N THR A 52 -10.68 -7.29 -5.58
CA THR A 52 -10.54 -6.79 -4.20
C THR A 52 -11.80 -7.07 -3.39
N GLY A 53 -12.98 -6.81 -3.96
CA GLY A 53 -14.28 -7.11 -3.36
C GLY A 53 -14.49 -8.60 -3.08
N ASP A 54 -14.13 -9.46 -4.02
CA ASP A 54 -14.22 -10.91 -3.86
C ASP A 54 -13.33 -11.43 -2.73
N ILE A 55 -12.10 -10.94 -2.64
CA ILE A 55 -11.18 -11.29 -1.54
C ILE A 55 -11.73 -10.78 -0.22
N ASN A 56 -12.24 -9.56 -0.18
CA ASN A 56 -12.85 -8.99 1.01
C ASN A 56 -14.05 -9.80 1.49
N ALA A 57 -14.98 -10.10 0.61
CA ALA A 57 -16.22 -10.81 0.95
C ALA A 57 -15.99 -12.28 1.35
N ASN A 58 -15.01 -12.96 0.74
CA ASN A 58 -14.83 -14.40 0.90
C ASN A 58 -13.69 -14.79 1.84
N ILE A 59 -12.77 -13.88 2.16
CA ILE A 59 -11.59 -14.16 2.98
C ILE A 59 -11.48 -13.15 4.14
N ILE A 60 -11.33 -11.86 3.86
CA ILE A 60 -11.00 -10.85 4.88
C ILE A 60 -12.15 -10.66 5.87
N GLY A 61 -13.34 -10.36 5.37
CA GLY A 61 -14.53 -10.17 6.20
C GLY A 61 -14.85 -11.39 7.07
N PRO A 62 -14.91 -12.62 6.52
CA PRO A 62 -15.10 -13.83 7.33
C PRO A 62 -14.02 -14.08 8.39
N ASN A 63 -12.79 -13.61 8.16
CA ASN A 63 -11.68 -13.78 9.10
C ASN A 63 -11.64 -12.73 10.22
N SER A 64 -12.38 -11.62 10.09
CA SER A 64 -12.25 -10.43 10.95
C SER A 64 -12.53 -10.72 12.44
N GLU A 65 -13.54 -11.54 12.76
CA GLU A 65 -13.87 -11.92 14.13
C GLU A 65 -12.76 -12.74 14.78
N ASP A 66 -12.18 -13.70 14.05
CA ASP A 66 -11.06 -14.51 14.53
C ASP A 66 -9.79 -13.65 14.71
N VAL A 67 -9.54 -12.68 13.81
CA VAL A 67 -8.42 -11.73 13.92
C VAL A 67 -8.55 -10.88 15.18
N ASP A 68 -9.74 -10.35 15.46
CA ASP A 68 -10.00 -9.54 16.66
C ASP A 68 -9.86 -10.36 17.94
N ALA A 69 -10.38 -11.58 17.95
CA ALA A 69 -10.35 -12.47 19.11
C ALA A 69 -8.91 -12.94 19.44
N GLU A 70 -8.09 -13.29 18.46
CA GLU A 70 -6.70 -13.72 18.64
C GLU A 70 -5.79 -12.53 18.96
N GLY A 71 -5.91 -11.45 18.18
CA GLY A 71 -5.10 -10.24 18.28
C GLY A 71 -3.60 -10.45 18.00
N PRO A 72 -2.84 -9.35 17.89
CA PRO A 72 -1.38 -9.44 17.79
C PRO A 72 -0.76 -9.65 19.17
N HIS A 73 0.33 -10.41 19.23
CA HIS A 73 1.07 -10.65 20.46
C HIS A 73 2.59 -10.59 20.25
N CYS A 74 3.35 -10.42 21.32
CA CYS A 74 4.80 -10.35 21.26
C CYS A 74 5.43 -11.64 21.79
N GLU A 75 6.20 -12.32 20.93
CA GLU A 75 6.98 -13.50 21.27
C GLU A 75 8.46 -13.27 21.02
N ASN A 76 9.28 -13.44 22.06
CA ASN A 76 10.74 -13.29 21.94
C ASN A 76 11.18 -11.96 21.31
N GLY A 77 10.50 -10.86 21.64
CA GLY A 77 10.80 -9.53 21.12
C GLY A 77 10.35 -9.31 19.65
N ARG A 78 9.49 -10.16 19.12
CA ARG A 78 8.90 -10.05 17.79
C ARG A 78 7.38 -10.04 17.86
N VAL A 79 6.77 -9.16 17.10
CA VAL A 79 5.32 -9.15 16.93
C VAL A 79 4.89 -10.34 16.06
N ARG A 80 3.85 -11.01 16.51
CA ARG A 80 3.10 -12.00 15.75
C ARG A 80 1.68 -11.46 15.54
N TYR A 81 1.26 -11.37 14.31
CA TYR A 81 -0.14 -11.08 13.99
C TYR A 81 -1.00 -12.31 14.27
N ALA A 82 -2.31 -12.09 14.36
CA ALA A 82 -3.27 -13.17 14.35
C ALA A 82 -3.07 -14.10 13.13
N SER A 83 -3.33 -15.37 13.28
CA SER A 83 -3.11 -16.36 12.21
C SER A 83 -3.86 -16.03 10.93
N LYS A 84 -5.09 -15.52 11.06
CA LYS A 84 -5.93 -15.11 9.94
C LYS A 84 -5.46 -13.82 9.26
N THR A 85 -4.70 -12.96 9.93
CA THR A 85 -4.05 -11.82 9.31
C THR A 85 -3.03 -12.25 8.24
N TYR A 86 -2.28 -13.32 8.49
CA TYR A 86 -1.36 -13.86 7.48
C TYR A 86 -2.09 -14.47 6.28
N GLU A 87 -3.26 -15.11 6.51
CA GLU A 87 -4.11 -15.61 5.43
C GLU A 87 -4.63 -14.47 4.55
N ASN A 88 -5.07 -13.38 5.17
CA ASN A 88 -5.51 -12.18 4.46
C ASN A 88 -4.38 -11.55 3.64
N LEU A 89 -3.18 -11.42 4.22
CA LEU A 89 -1.99 -10.91 3.49
C LEU A 89 -1.62 -11.81 2.31
N ASP A 90 -1.61 -13.14 2.51
CA ASP A 90 -1.30 -14.10 1.44
C ASP A 90 -2.30 -14.01 0.28
N ALA A 91 -3.58 -13.81 0.59
CA ALA A 91 -4.63 -13.63 -0.43
C ALA A 91 -4.41 -12.35 -1.27
N THR A 92 -4.12 -11.21 -0.62
CA THR A 92 -3.86 -9.95 -1.34
C THR A 92 -2.56 -10.00 -2.15
N ILE A 93 -1.51 -10.64 -1.62
CA ILE A 93 -0.25 -10.85 -2.34
C ILE A 93 -0.45 -11.72 -3.58
N LYS A 94 -1.15 -12.85 -3.45
CA LYS A 94 -1.44 -13.76 -4.58
C LYS A 94 -2.28 -13.11 -5.65
N ALA A 95 -3.15 -12.19 -5.29
CA ALA A 95 -3.94 -11.41 -6.23
C ALA A 95 -3.17 -10.25 -6.88
N GLY A 96 -1.92 -10.01 -6.47
CA GLY A 96 -1.09 -8.92 -6.99
C GLY A 96 -1.49 -7.54 -6.49
N LEU A 97 -2.20 -7.44 -5.37
CA LEU A 97 -2.67 -6.19 -4.77
C LEU A 97 -1.59 -5.53 -3.89
N CYS A 98 -0.34 -5.49 -4.38
CA CYS A 98 0.81 -4.91 -3.70
C CYS A 98 1.54 -3.92 -4.60
N GLY A 99 2.09 -2.84 -4.02
CA GLY A 99 2.74 -1.79 -4.78
C GLY A 99 1.80 -1.11 -5.78
N MET A 100 0.52 -0.97 -5.42
CA MET A 100 -0.55 -0.59 -6.34
C MET A 100 -0.30 0.75 -7.03
N THR A 101 0.22 1.74 -6.31
CA THR A 101 0.50 3.07 -6.85
C THR A 101 1.89 3.20 -7.48
N MET A 102 2.78 2.20 -7.26
CA MET A 102 4.16 2.25 -7.73
C MET A 102 4.29 2.03 -9.24
N PRO A 103 5.30 2.67 -9.88
CA PRO A 103 5.53 2.49 -11.31
C PRO A 103 5.83 1.03 -11.69
N ARG A 104 5.37 0.65 -12.90
CA ARG A 104 5.54 -0.70 -13.46
C ARG A 104 7.01 -1.14 -13.55
N ARG A 105 7.94 -0.20 -13.77
CA ARG A 105 9.39 -0.49 -13.80
C ARG A 105 9.94 -1.07 -12.50
N TYR A 106 9.22 -0.94 -11.39
CA TYR A 106 9.54 -1.53 -10.10
C TYR A 106 8.64 -2.71 -9.73
N GLY A 107 7.77 -3.13 -10.63
CA GLY A 107 6.81 -4.22 -10.41
C GLY A 107 5.46 -3.79 -9.86
N GLY A 108 5.20 -2.48 -9.77
CA GLY A 108 3.91 -1.95 -9.32
C GLY A 108 2.84 -1.91 -10.41
N LEU A 109 1.62 -1.58 -10.02
CA LEU A 109 0.47 -1.51 -10.94
C LEU A 109 0.29 -0.13 -11.59
N ASN A 110 0.96 0.89 -11.06
CA ASN A 110 0.87 2.28 -11.51
C ASN A 110 -0.54 2.88 -11.40
N LEU A 111 -1.34 2.45 -10.41
CA LEU A 111 -2.71 2.95 -10.24
C LEU A 111 -2.75 4.40 -9.78
N PRO A 112 -3.75 5.19 -10.21
CA PRO A 112 -4.06 6.47 -9.59
C PRO A 112 -4.49 6.28 -8.13
N ASN A 113 -4.20 7.26 -7.27
CA ASN A 113 -4.56 7.20 -5.86
C ASN A 113 -6.08 7.07 -5.63
N VAL A 114 -6.92 7.56 -6.55
CA VAL A 114 -8.37 7.39 -6.48
C VAL A 114 -8.75 5.90 -6.49
N VAL A 115 -8.13 5.10 -7.38
CA VAL A 115 -8.39 3.64 -7.47
C VAL A 115 -7.84 2.93 -6.23
N TYR A 116 -6.66 3.31 -5.78
CA TYR A 116 -6.06 2.78 -4.54
C TYR A 116 -6.93 3.07 -3.32
N THR A 117 -7.46 4.29 -3.19
CA THR A 117 -8.37 4.66 -2.09
C THR A 117 -9.67 3.86 -2.13
N ALA A 118 -10.22 3.62 -3.33
CA ALA A 118 -11.40 2.78 -3.49
C ALA A 118 -11.14 1.32 -3.03
N ALA A 119 -9.95 0.78 -3.34
CA ALA A 119 -9.55 -0.55 -2.86
C ALA A 119 -9.38 -0.58 -1.33
N ASN A 120 -8.81 0.48 -0.72
CA ASN A 120 -8.72 0.62 0.75
C ASN A 120 -10.10 0.64 1.40
N GLU A 121 -11.06 1.38 0.84
CA GLU A 121 -12.43 1.42 1.33
C GLU A 121 -13.07 0.02 1.33
N ILE A 122 -12.92 -0.73 0.23
CA ILE A 122 -13.43 -2.09 0.13
C ILE A 122 -12.81 -3.01 1.20
N ILE A 123 -11.50 -2.97 1.38
CA ILE A 123 -10.81 -3.80 2.38
C ILE A 123 -11.23 -3.41 3.80
N ALA A 124 -11.36 -2.11 4.09
CA ALA A 124 -11.74 -1.60 5.40
C ALA A 124 -13.17 -2.00 5.82
N GLU A 125 -14.08 -2.19 4.86
CA GLU A 125 -15.42 -2.72 5.15
C GLU A 125 -15.39 -4.13 5.74
N GLY A 126 -14.42 -4.96 5.33
CA GLY A 126 -14.27 -6.31 5.87
C GLY A 126 -13.51 -6.34 7.19
N ASP A 127 -12.38 -5.66 7.25
CA ASP A 127 -11.52 -5.58 8.44
C ASP A 127 -10.66 -4.30 8.38
N ALA A 128 -11.08 -3.27 9.11
CA ALA A 128 -10.36 -1.99 9.19
C ALA A 128 -8.98 -2.12 9.86
N GLY A 129 -8.78 -3.10 10.73
CA GLY A 129 -7.49 -3.39 11.34
C GLY A 129 -6.52 -4.00 10.35
N PHE A 130 -7.00 -4.91 9.52
CA PHE A 130 -6.23 -5.48 8.42
C PHE A 130 -5.93 -4.44 7.34
N GLU A 131 -6.91 -3.60 6.99
CA GLU A 131 -6.69 -2.49 6.03
C GLU A 131 -5.50 -1.63 6.45
N ASN A 132 -5.40 -1.26 7.73
CA ASN A 132 -4.27 -0.49 8.23
C ASN A 132 -2.91 -1.18 7.98
N ILE A 133 -2.83 -2.52 8.11
CA ILE A 133 -1.60 -3.27 7.83
C ILE A 133 -1.31 -3.29 6.33
N TRP A 134 -2.33 -3.57 5.51
CA TRP A 134 -2.21 -3.70 4.06
C TRP A 134 -1.93 -2.37 3.38
N SER A 135 -2.59 -1.29 3.81
CA SER A 135 -2.44 0.05 3.22
C SER A 135 -1.07 0.69 3.50
N LEU A 136 -0.33 0.23 4.53
CA LEU A 136 1.03 0.72 4.78
C LEU A 136 2.01 0.48 3.62
N GLN A 137 1.61 -0.28 2.59
CA GLN A 137 2.36 -0.34 1.33
C GLN A 137 2.55 1.03 0.67
N ASP A 138 1.68 2.00 0.93
CA ASP A 138 1.80 3.36 0.39
C ASP A 138 2.95 4.18 1.01
N CYS A 139 3.48 3.78 2.17
CA CYS A 139 4.66 4.39 2.76
C CYS A 139 5.86 4.38 1.81
N ILE A 140 5.86 3.46 0.82
CA ILE A 140 6.90 3.38 -0.21
C ILE A 140 6.89 4.59 -1.15
N GLU A 141 5.77 5.33 -1.26
CA GLU A 141 5.69 6.57 -2.04
C GLU A 141 6.68 7.63 -1.53
N THR A 142 6.87 7.70 -0.21
CA THR A 142 7.87 8.60 0.38
C THR A 142 9.27 8.27 -0.12
N LEU A 143 9.60 6.98 -0.20
CA LEU A 143 10.89 6.56 -0.74
C LEU A 143 10.95 6.76 -2.26
N TYR A 144 9.85 6.55 -2.97
CA TYR A 144 9.80 6.82 -4.41
C TYR A 144 10.01 8.30 -4.72
N GLU A 145 9.41 9.20 -3.94
CA GLU A 145 9.52 10.65 -4.16
C GLU A 145 10.89 11.19 -3.72
N PHE A 146 11.37 10.84 -2.54
CA PHE A 146 12.52 11.46 -1.88
C PHE A 146 13.77 10.59 -1.84
N GLY A 147 13.69 9.30 -2.10
CA GLY A 147 14.82 8.38 -2.12
C GLY A 147 15.71 8.57 -3.35
N ASP A 148 16.95 8.11 -3.26
CA ASP A 148 17.82 7.98 -4.42
C ASP A 148 17.47 6.72 -5.26
N GLU A 149 18.12 6.59 -6.42
CA GLU A 149 17.80 5.51 -7.35
C GLU A 149 18.23 4.11 -6.82
N ASP A 150 19.26 4.04 -6.00
CA ASP A 150 19.70 2.77 -5.39
C ASP A 150 18.71 2.33 -4.31
N GLN A 151 18.20 3.27 -3.52
CA GLN A 151 17.12 3.02 -2.56
C GLN A 151 15.84 2.56 -3.26
N ARG A 152 15.41 3.26 -4.33
CA ARG A 152 14.22 2.89 -5.11
C ARG A 152 14.33 1.48 -5.67
N LYS A 153 15.43 1.15 -6.34
CA LYS A 153 15.69 -0.19 -6.91
C LYS A 153 15.75 -1.29 -5.86
N ARG A 154 16.23 -0.96 -4.67
CA ARG A 154 16.41 -1.93 -3.59
C ARG A 154 15.10 -2.26 -2.87
N TYR A 155 14.26 -1.27 -2.61
CA TYR A 155 13.13 -1.42 -1.69
C TYR A 155 11.78 -1.49 -2.41
N ILE A 156 11.54 -0.70 -3.46
CA ILE A 156 10.22 -0.68 -4.11
C ILE A 156 9.83 -2.05 -4.66
N PRO A 157 10.69 -2.80 -5.37
CA PRO A 157 10.31 -4.14 -5.85
C PRO A 157 9.93 -5.12 -4.74
N ARG A 158 10.51 -4.98 -3.54
CA ARG A 158 10.19 -5.84 -2.39
C ARG A 158 8.76 -5.61 -1.89
N VAL A 159 8.35 -4.34 -1.79
CA VAL A 159 6.98 -3.98 -1.42
C VAL A 159 6.00 -4.40 -2.50
N CYS A 160 6.34 -4.20 -3.78
CA CYS A 160 5.52 -4.69 -4.89
C CYS A 160 5.37 -6.24 -4.89
N ALA A 161 6.35 -6.95 -4.31
CA ALA A 161 6.29 -8.40 -4.13
C ALA A 161 5.59 -8.84 -2.82
N GLY A 162 5.05 -7.90 -2.03
CA GLY A 162 4.25 -8.18 -0.83
C GLY A 162 4.99 -8.04 0.50
N GLU A 163 6.21 -7.49 0.54
CA GLU A 163 6.81 -7.14 1.82
C GLU A 163 6.04 -5.99 2.48
N THR A 164 5.74 -6.15 3.76
CA THR A 164 5.03 -5.14 4.54
C THR A 164 5.96 -4.00 4.96
N MET A 165 5.39 -2.83 5.16
CA MET A 165 6.06 -1.65 5.70
C MET A 165 5.44 -1.21 7.02
N SER A 166 6.14 -0.36 7.74
CA SER A 166 5.61 0.33 8.92
C SER A 166 5.90 1.84 8.82
N MET A 167 5.03 2.62 9.44
CA MET A 167 5.19 4.07 9.57
C MET A 167 5.41 4.42 11.04
N ASP A 168 6.67 4.48 11.45
CA ASP A 168 7.05 4.83 12.82
C ASP A 168 7.27 6.35 12.92
N LEU A 169 6.19 7.10 13.06
CA LEU A 169 6.20 8.57 12.98
C LEU A 169 6.06 9.23 14.35
N THR A 170 5.05 8.81 15.11
CA THR A 170 4.70 9.37 16.41
C THR A 170 5.77 9.09 17.48
N GLU A 171 5.98 10.05 18.36
CA GLU A 171 6.81 9.91 19.58
C GLU A 171 5.94 10.09 20.83
N PRO A 172 6.42 9.69 22.04
CA PRO A 172 5.63 9.83 23.26
C PRO A 172 5.12 11.26 23.49
N ASP A 173 5.91 12.28 23.15
CA ASP A 173 5.60 13.69 23.36
C ASP A 173 5.29 14.47 22.07
N ALA A 174 5.21 13.78 20.93
CA ALA A 174 4.99 14.41 19.61
C ALA A 174 4.12 13.52 18.71
N GLY A 175 2.82 13.76 18.72
CA GLY A 175 1.83 13.13 17.82
C GLY A 175 1.38 14.09 16.73
N SER A 176 0.34 14.88 17.01
CA SER A 176 -0.16 15.87 16.03
C SER A 176 0.87 16.96 15.70
N ASP A 177 1.70 17.33 16.64
CA ASP A 177 2.82 18.25 16.42
C ASP A 177 4.10 17.48 16.05
N LEU A 178 4.22 17.08 14.80
CA LEU A 178 5.41 16.41 14.28
C LEU A 178 6.66 17.30 14.21
N GLN A 179 6.54 18.60 14.38
CA GLN A 179 7.70 19.50 14.44
C GLN A 179 8.46 19.34 15.76
N SER A 180 7.80 18.77 16.77
CA SER A 180 8.38 18.51 18.09
C SER A 180 9.03 17.14 18.23
N VAL A 181 9.21 16.38 17.16
CA VAL A 181 9.88 15.07 17.21
C VAL A 181 11.35 15.22 17.63
N MET A 182 11.78 14.34 18.51
CA MET A 182 13.10 14.38 19.17
C MET A 182 14.08 13.31 18.70
N LEU A 183 13.61 12.31 17.93
CA LEU A 183 14.49 11.26 17.39
C LEU A 183 15.61 11.90 16.56
N LYS A 184 16.84 11.54 16.87
CA LYS A 184 18.02 12.08 16.22
C LYS A 184 18.80 11.01 15.47
N ALA A 185 19.19 11.32 14.23
CA ALA A 185 20.14 10.55 13.45
C ALA A 185 21.52 11.21 13.54
N THR A 186 22.55 10.43 13.89
CA THR A 186 23.96 10.87 13.89
C THR A 186 24.76 9.94 13.00
N PHE A 187 25.50 10.51 12.06
CA PHE A 187 26.35 9.71 11.16
C PHE A 187 27.59 9.19 11.90
N ASP A 188 27.84 7.91 11.83
CA ASP A 188 29.03 7.24 12.35
C ASP A 188 30.01 6.97 11.18
N GLU A 189 31.06 7.78 11.10
CA GLU A 189 32.05 7.69 10.01
C GLU A 189 32.82 6.37 10.02
N LYS A 190 33.02 5.74 11.18
CA LYS A 190 33.77 4.49 11.29
C LYS A 190 33.00 3.30 10.73
N GLU A 191 31.71 3.28 11.04
CA GLU A 191 30.82 2.19 10.62
C GLU A 191 30.10 2.51 9.31
N ASN A 192 30.27 3.73 8.76
CA ASN A 192 29.59 4.23 7.57
C ASN A 192 28.06 4.02 7.63
N CYS A 193 27.45 4.37 8.75
CA CYS A 193 26.02 4.21 8.99
C CYS A 193 25.43 5.37 9.80
N TRP A 194 24.12 5.52 9.73
CA TRP A 194 23.37 6.43 10.61
C TRP A 194 22.93 5.69 11.87
N ARG A 195 23.27 6.26 13.02
CA ARG A 195 22.77 5.77 14.32
C ARG A 195 21.57 6.59 14.73
N LEU A 196 20.43 5.90 14.88
CA LEU A 196 19.18 6.49 15.36
C LEU A 196 19.13 6.40 16.89
N ASN A 197 18.76 7.48 17.55
CA ASN A 197 18.58 7.54 18.98
C ASN A 197 17.28 8.30 19.30
N GLY A 198 16.36 7.63 19.97
CA GLY A 198 15.02 8.11 20.30
C GLY A 198 14.02 6.98 20.42
N VAL A 199 12.76 7.33 20.63
CA VAL A 199 11.64 6.39 20.77
C VAL A 199 10.58 6.74 19.74
N LYS A 200 10.08 5.76 19.02
CA LYS A 200 8.95 5.86 18.10
C LYS A 200 7.82 4.92 18.53
N ARG A 201 6.61 5.27 18.14
CA ARG A 201 5.41 4.44 18.31
C ARG A 201 4.96 3.93 16.96
#